data_ab845d33a2d72930ed53ae2d553d8ffa
#
_entry.id   ab845d33a2d72930ed53ae2d553d8ffa
#
_cell.length_a   1.000
_cell.length_b   1.000
_cell.length_c   1.000
_cell.angle_alpha   90.00
_cell.angle_beta   90.00
_cell.angle_gamma   90.00
#
_symmetry.space_group_name_H-M   'P 1'
#
loop_
_entity.id
_entity.type
_entity.pdbx_description
1 polymer ?
#
loop_
_entity_poly.entity_id
_entity_poly.type
_entity_poly.pdbx_seq_one_letter_code
_entity_poly.pdbx_strand_id
1 'polypeptide(L)'
;MGRAALTLAVLIGLHNIPEGMAVSVPLISGGMGKAKAVLITALSGLPTVIGAVLGYLIGDIGLLGLALSLGFASGAMLYVVFGEILPQAYLMYHSKAPAFSTIAGMGVGLLIIFL
;
A
#
# COMPACT_ATOMS: atom_id res chain seq x y z
N MET A 1 -23.05 -6.07 -7.31
CA MET A 1 -21.76 -5.71 -7.92
C MET A 1 -21.35 -4.28 -7.58
N GLY A 2 -22.20 -3.27 -7.74
CA GLY A 2 -21.85 -1.87 -7.49
C GLY A 2 -21.37 -1.56 -6.07
N ARG A 3 -22.00 -2.11 -5.05
CA ARG A 3 -21.59 -1.89 -3.65
C ARG A 3 -20.24 -2.49 -3.33
N ALA A 4 -19.99 -3.72 -3.78
CA ALA A 4 -18.70 -4.38 -3.55
C ALA A 4 -17.55 -3.64 -4.24
N ALA A 5 -17.77 -3.21 -5.48
CA ALA A 5 -16.78 -2.42 -6.23
C ALA A 5 -16.51 -1.07 -5.56
N LEU A 6 -17.56 -0.38 -5.09
CA LEU A 6 -17.42 0.91 -4.41
C LEU A 6 -16.68 0.75 -3.07
N THR A 7 -17.04 -0.27 -2.29
CA THR A 7 -16.37 -0.56 -1.02
C THR A 7 -14.89 -0.84 -1.24
N LEU A 8 -14.57 -1.65 -2.24
CA LEU A 8 -13.18 -1.95 -2.58
C LEU A 8 -12.42 -0.69 -3.03
N ALA A 9 -13.04 0.15 -3.86
CA ALA A 9 -12.43 1.40 -4.30
C ALA A 9 -12.13 2.35 -3.12
N VAL A 10 -13.04 2.46 -2.16
CA VAL A 10 -12.84 3.27 -0.95
C VAL A 10 -11.71 2.68 -0.09
N LEU A 11 -11.69 1.37 0.10
CA LEU A 11 -10.65 0.68 0.88
C LEU A 11 -9.27 0.89 0.25
N ILE A 12 -9.17 0.74 -1.07
CA ILE A 12 -7.91 0.95 -1.79
C ILE A 12 -7.50 2.43 -1.72
N GLY A 13 -8.45 3.35 -1.86
CA GLY A 13 -8.18 4.79 -1.71
C GLY A 13 -7.62 5.14 -0.35
N LEU A 14 -8.23 4.62 0.72
CA LEU A 14 -7.73 4.82 2.08
C LEU A 14 -6.36 4.17 2.31
N HIS A 15 -6.12 3.02 1.70
CA HIS A 15 -4.83 2.33 1.76
C HIS A 15 -3.70 3.15 1.12
N ASN A 16 -4.01 3.92 0.09
CA ASN A 16 -3.02 4.75 -0.60
C ASN A 16 -2.45 5.87 0.27
N ILE A 17 -3.19 6.32 1.29
CA ILE A 17 -2.70 7.36 2.22
C ILE A 17 -1.46 6.86 2.99
N PRO A 18 -1.52 5.74 3.73
CA PRO A 18 -0.33 5.19 4.38
C PRO A 18 0.79 4.84 3.39
N GLU A 19 0.44 4.38 2.20
CA GLU A 19 1.43 4.05 1.16
C GLU A 19 2.21 5.30 0.72
N GLY A 20 1.53 6.40 0.45
CA GLY A 20 2.18 7.67 0.15
C GLY A 20 3.05 8.17 1.30
N MET A 21 2.60 8.01 2.53
CA MET A 21 3.38 8.35 3.73
C MET A 21 4.65 7.51 3.82
N ALA A 22 4.57 6.22 3.51
CA ALA A 22 5.72 5.31 3.54
C ALA A 22 6.82 5.72 2.55
N VAL A 23 6.48 6.41 1.49
CA VAL A 23 7.45 6.96 0.53
C VAL A 23 7.94 8.35 0.96
N SER A 24 7.03 9.25 1.28
CA SER A 24 7.36 10.67 1.53
C SER A 24 8.11 10.90 2.85
N VAL A 25 7.74 10.18 3.90
CA VAL A 25 8.34 10.37 5.23
C VAL A 25 9.85 10.10 5.24
N PRO A 26 10.34 8.97 4.72
CA PRO A 26 11.79 8.74 4.63
C PRO A 26 12.52 9.78 3.79
N LEU A 27 11.91 10.25 2.71
CA LEU A 27 12.52 11.28 1.85
C LEU A 27 12.71 12.59 2.62
N ILE A 28 11.68 13.02 3.35
CA ILE A 28 11.76 14.25 4.16
C ILE A 28 12.73 14.07 5.32
N SER A 29 12.72 12.92 5.99
CA SER A 29 13.65 12.60 7.06
C SER A 29 15.10 12.56 6.60
N GLY A 30 15.34 12.20 5.34
CA GLY A 30 16.65 12.21 4.69
C GLY A 30 17.12 13.60 4.23
N GLY A 31 16.35 14.65 4.50
CA GLY A 31 16.72 16.04 4.20
C GLY A 31 16.10 16.61 2.91
N MET A 32 15.24 15.86 2.23
CA MET A 32 14.56 16.36 1.04
C MET A 32 13.51 17.41 1.38
N GLY A 33 13.41 18.47 0.58
CA GLY A 33 12.36 19.47 0.73
C GLY A 33 10.97 18.87 0.55
N LYS A 34 9.98 19.42 1.27
CA LYS A 34 8.61 18.89 1.28
C LYS A 34 7.99 18.81 -0.12
N ALA A 35 8.11 19.89 -0.92
CA ALA A 35 7.54 19.94 -2.26
C ALA A 35 8.16 18.87 -3.18
N LYS A 36 9.48 18.70 -3.11
CA LYS A 36 10.19 17.69 -3.90
C LYS A 36 9.82 16.28 -3.47
N ALA A 37 9.71 16.04 -2.16
CA ALA A 37 9.28 14.74 -1.62
C ALA A 37 7.87 14.37 -2.08
N VAL A 38 6.93 15.33 -2.05
CA VAL A 38 5.56 15.11 -2.54
C VAL A 38 5.55 14.80 -4.04
N LEU A 39 6.33 15.54 -4.83
CA LEU A 39 6.42 15.30 -6.27
C LEU A 39 6.97 13.90 -6.58
N ILE A 40 8.06 13.50 -5.92
CA ILE A 40 8.65 12.17 -6.11
C ILE A 40 7.68 11.08 -5.68
N THR A 41 6.98 11.27 -4.58
CA THR A 41 5.95 10.34 -4.11
C THR A 41 4.84 10.19 -5.15
N ALA A 42 4.36 11.30 -5.71
CA ALA A 42 3.34 11.27 -6.76
C ALA A 42 3.83 10.54 -8.02
N LEU A 43 5.07 10.80 -8.44
CA LEU A 43 5.67 10.13 -9.59
C LEU A 43 5.88 8.62 -9.35
N SER A 44 6.15 8.22 -8.11
CA SER A 44 6.28 6.80 -7.76
C SER A 44 4.98 6.01 -7.93
N GLY A 45 3.86 6.70 -8.01
CA GLY A 45 2.56 6.09 -8.29
C GLY A 45 2.33 5.78 -9.77
N LEU A 46 3.14 6.31 -10.69
CA LEU A 46 2.96 6.07 -12.14
C LEU A 46 3.04 4.59 -12.53
N PRO A 47 3.97 3.77 -11.99
CA PRO A 47 3.99 2.34 -12.28
C PRO A 47 2.70 1.61 -11.92
N THR A 48 1.90 2.15 -11.01
CA THR A 48 0.59 1.60 -10.64
C THR A 48 -0.36 1.54 -11.84
N VAL A 49 -0.27 2.50 -12.75
CA VAL A 49 -1.07 2.50 -13.99
C VAL A 49 -0.72 1.28 -14.85
N ILE A 50 0.57 0.98 -14.99
CA ILE A 50 1.03 -0.21 -15.73
C ILE A 50 0.53 -1.47 -15.04
N GLY A 51 0.66 -1.55 -13.72
CA GLY A 51 0.15 -2.67 -12.93
C GLY A 51 -1.36 -2.86 -13.07
N ALA A 52 -2.13 -1.77 -13.10
CA ALA A 52 -3.57 -1.83 -13.29
C ALA A 52 -3.94 -2.40 -14.66
N VAL A 53 -3.26 -1.98 -15.73
CA VAL A 53 -3.48 -2.51 -17.08
C VAL A 53 -3.14 -4.00 -17.15
N LEU A 54 -1.97 -4.40 -16.62
CA LEU A 54 -1.56 -5.80 -16.62
C LEU A 54 -2.51 -6.66 -15.78
N GLY A 55 -2.91 -6.20 -14.62
CA GLY A 55 -3.85 -6.89 -13.74
C GLY A 55 -5.22 -7.07 -14.40
N TYR A 56 -5.70 -6.05 -15.11
CA TYR A 56 -6.93 -6.14 -15.87
C TYR A 56 -6.84 -7.19 -16.98
N LEU A 57 -5.77 -7.15 -17.79
CA LEU A 57 -5.58 -8.09 -18.90
C LEU A 57 -5.46 -9.54 -18.42
N ILE A 58 -4.73 -9.78 -17.34
CA ILE A 58 -4.56 -11.12 -16.77
C ILE A 58 -5.85 -11.59 -16.11
N GLY A 59 -6.52 -10.71 -15.35
CA GLY A 59 -7.78 -11.03 -14.69
C GLY A 59 -8.93 -11.32 -15.65
N ASP A 60 -8.92 -10.69 -16.82
CA ASP A 60 -9.94 -10.90 -17.86
C ASP A 60 -9.84 -12.25 -18.55
N ILE A 61 -8.71 -12.96 -18.43
CA ILE A 61 -8.53 -14.31 -18.99
C ILE A 61 -9.46 -15.34 -18.35
N GLY A 62 -9.80 -15.15 -17.06
CA GLY A 62 -10.69 -16.04 -16.32
C GLY A 62 -10.38 -16.09 -14.83
N LEU A 63 -11.03 -17.02 -14.12
CA LEU A 63 -10.89 -17.13 -12.67
C LEU A 63 -9.46 -17.46 -12.24
N LEU A 64 -8.75 -18.27 -13.02
CA LEU A 64 -7.36 -18.60 -12.71
C LEU A 64 -6.46 -17.37 -12.84
N GLY A 65 -6.61 -16.58 -13.92
CA GLY A 65 -5.89 -15.34 -14.11
C GLY A 65 -6.16 -14.34 -12.99
N LEU A 66 -7.42 -14.19 -12.59
CA LEU A 66 -7.82 -13.34 -11.49
C LEU A 66 -7.19 -13.79 -10.17
N ALA A 67 -7.25 -15.09 -9.86
CA ALA A 67 -6.67 -15.63 -8.64
C ALA A 67 -5.15 -15.44 -8.57
N LEU A 68 -4.46 -15.66 -9.69
CA LEU A 68 -3.01 -15.47 -9.77
C LEU A 68 -2.62 -14.00 -9.61
N SER A 69 -3.35 -13.09 -10.25
CA SER A 69 -3.11 -11.65 -10.11
C SER A 69 -3.30 -11.15 -8.69
N LEU A 70 -4.39 -11.55 -8.06
CA LEU A 70 -4.69 -11.16 -6.67
C LEU A 70 -3.68 -11.77 -5.70
N GLY A 71 -3.32 -13.04 -5.90
CA GLY A 71 -2.31 -13.71 -5.08
C GLY A 71 -0.94 -13.04 -5.18
N PHE A 72 -0.52 -12.71 -6.39
CA PHE A 72 0.75 -11.99 -6.61
C PHE A 72 0.73 -10.61 -5.96
N ALA A 73 -0.34 -9.85 -6.16
CA ALA A 73 -0.48 -8.52 -5.57
C ALA A 73 -0.44 -8.57 -4.04
N SER A 74 -1.14 -9.54 -3.44
CA SER A 74 -1.16 -9.73 -1.99
C SER A 74 0.24 -10.06 -1.45
N GLY A 75 0.95 -10.96 -2.12
CA GLY A 75 2.31 -11.34 -1.75
C GLY A 75 3.29 -10.16 -1.87
N ALA A 76 3.17 -9.37 -2.92
CA ALA A 76 3.99 -8.17 -3.12
C ALA A 76 3.74 -7.14 -2.01
N MET A 77 2.49 -6.91 -1.62
CA MET A 77 2.15 -6.01 -0.52
C MET A 77 2.74 -6.49 0.81
N LEU A 78 2.63 -7.79 1.11
CA LEU A 78 3.22 -8.36 2.31
C LEU A 78 4.74 -8.21 2.33
N TYR A 79 5.39 -8.43 1.19
CA TYR A 79 6.84 -8.22 1.08
C TYR A 79 7.22 -6.78 1.38
N VAL A 80 6.52 -5.81 0.81
CA VAL A 80 6.81 -4.39 1.06
C VAL A 80 6.64 -4.05 2.53
N VAL A 81 5.56 -4.49 3.15
CA VAL A 81 5.30 -4.23 4.57
C VAL A 81 6.38 -4.84 5.46
N PHE A 82 6.64 -6.14 5.33
CA PHE A 82 7.55 -6.85 6.24
C PHE A 82 9.01 -6.77 5.82
N GLY A 83 9.29 -6.59 4.54
CA GLY A 83 10.64 -6.53 4.02
C GLY A 83 11.24 -5.13 3.97
N GLU A 84 10.41 -4.10 3.87
CA GLU A 84 10.88 -2.72 3.67
C GLU A 84 10.34 -1.72 4.70
N ILE A 85 9.03 -1.59 4.82
CA ILE A 85 8.42 -0.54 5.64
C ILE A 85 8.67 -0.79 7.13
N LEU A 86 8.39 -1.98 7.61
CA LEU A 86 8.53 -2.32 9.02
C LEU A 86 9.98 -2.30 9.49
N PRO A 87 10.95 -2.89 8.77
CA PRO A 87 12.36 -2.76 9.11
C PRO A 87 12.82 -1.31 9.14
N GLN A 88 12.40 -0.48 8.18
CA GLN A 88 12.74 0.94 8.13
C GLN A 88 12.16 1.70 9.32
N ALA A 89 10.94 1.39 9.74
CA ALA A 89 10.32 2.00 10.92
C ALA A 89 11.14 1.70 12.19
N TYR A 90 11.62 0.47 12.34
CA TYR A 90 12.48 0.10 13.46
C TYR A 90 13.85 0.78 13.43
N LEU A 91 14.40 0.99 12.23
CA LEU A 91 15.67 1.72 12.07
C LEU A 91 15.51 3.22 12.39
N MET A 92 14.37 3.80 12.07
CA MET A 92 14.09 5.22 12.33
C MET A 92 13.77 5.49 13.81
N TYR A 93 13.16 4.54 14.49
CA TYR A 93 12.75 4.71 15.87
C TYR A 93 12.87 3.39 16.66
N HIS A 94 13.93 3.26 17.43
CA HIS A 94 14.25 2.06 18.20
C HIS A 94 13.41 1.97 19.48
N SER A 95 12.15 1.52 19.35
CA SER A 95 11.25 1.30 20.47
C SER A 95 10.17 0.29 20.09
N LYS A 96 9.22 0.06 20.99
CA LYS A 96 8.05 -0.78 20.72
C LYS A 96 6.95 -0.06 19.92
N ALA A 97 7.10 1.25 19.70
CA ALA A 97 6.10 2.05 19.01
C ALA A 97 5.79 1.53 17.58
N PRO A 98 6.77 1.13 16.75
CA PRO A 98 6.46 0.53 15.45
C PRO A 98 5.59 -0.73 15.55
N ALA A 99 5.83 -1.59 16.54
CA ALA A 99 5.01 -2.79 16.73
C ALA A 99 3.57 -2.46 17.12
N PHE A 100 3.37 -1.54 18.04
CA PHE A 100 2.03 -1.09 18.44
C PHE A 100 1.31 -0.39 17.29
N SER A 101 2.01 0.44 16.51
CA SER A 101 1.44 1.10 15.34
C SER A 101 1.00 0.09 14.27
N THR A 102 1.78 -0.97 14.08
CA THR A 102 1.44 -2.06 13.16
C THR A 102 0.15 -2.76 13.59
N ILE A 103 0.04 -3.10 14.86
CA ILE A 103 -1.16 -3.73 15.42
C ILE A 103 -2.37 -2.80 15.28
N ALA A 104 -2.21 -1.52 15.58
CA ALA A 104 -3.26 -0.52 15.44
C ALA A 104 -3.73 -0.40 13.98
N GLY A 105 -2.81 -0.39 13.02
CA GLY A 105 -3.12 -0.35 11.60
C GLY A 105 -3.88 -1.58 11.13
N MET A 106 -3.47 -2.76 11.59
CA MET A 106 -4.19 -4.00 11.31
C MET A 106 -5.61 -3.98 11.89
N GLY A 107 -5.77 -3.47 13.12
CA GLY A 107 -7.07 -3.33 13.76
C GLY A 107 -8.01 -2.40 13.00
N VAL A 108 -7.50 -1.24 12.54
CA VAL A 108 -8.27 -0.30 11.72
C VAL A 108 -8.67 -0.94 10.40
N GLY A 109 -7.77 -1.65 9.74
CA GLY A 109 -8.05 -2.35 8.48
C GLY A 109 -9.15 -3.38 8.64
N LEU A 110 -9.09 -4.20 9.70
CA LEU A 110 -10.13 -5.19 10.00
C LEU A 110 -11.47 -4.51 10.29
N LEU A 111 -11.46 -3.42 11.05
CA LEU A 111 -12.69 -2.68 11.36
C LEU A 111 -13.36 -2.18 10.08
N ILE A 112 -12.60 -1.64 9.14
CA ILE A 112 -13.13 -1.15 7.86
C ILE A 112 -13.73 -2.30 7.03
N ILE A 113 -13.09 -3.46 7.01
CA ILE A 113 -13.59 -4.63 6.27
C ILE A 113 -14.96 -5.09 6.81
N PHE A 114 -15.16 -5.02 8.11
CA PHE A 114 -16.40 -5.46 8.75
C PHE A 114 -17.49 -4.38 8.84
N LEU A 115 -17.20 -3.17 8.42
CA LEU A 115 -18.21 -2.10 8.27
C LEU A 115 -18.87 -2.17 6.90
#